data_608d40233e07eed342ed1e22de63b0c3
#
_entry.id   608d40233e07eed342ed1e22de63b0c3
#
_cell.length_a   1.000
_cell.length_b   1.000
_cell.length_c   1.000
_cell.angle_alpha   90.00
_cell.angle_beta   90.00
_cell.angle_gamma   90.00
#
_symmetry.space_group_name_H-M   'P 1'
#
loop_
_entity.id
_entity.type
_entity.pdbx_description
1 polymer ?
#
loop_
_entity_poly.entity_id
_entity_poly.type
_entity_poly.pdbx_seq_one_letter_code
_entity_poly.pdbx_strand_id
1 'polypeptide(L)'
;MAIVEIDSLDFPGVELFSSLTEKQLRHSYEKGNGVFIVESPKVIDRALIEGYEPLALLCEQRHVVGDAAEIISRCGDIPVYTGSRELLASLTGYVLTRGVLCAMRRPAELSVEEVCRDARRVVVIDGVVDATNVGAMFRSAAALGIDAVLMTRTSCDPLNRRAVRVSMGAVFSIPWTWIDCPVSDLNRYGFRTAAMALTDNSVSIDDAALLAEPRLAIVMGNEGDGLPAATIAAADYVVRIPMARGIDSLNVAAAAAVAFWQLR
;
A
#
# COMPACT_ATOMS: atom_id res chain seq x y z
N MET A 1 4.09 -19.07 -23.62
CA MET A 1 4.25 -17.60 -23.50
C MET A 1 4.23 -16.97 -24.88
N ALA A 2 3.31 -16.05 -25.13
CA ALA A 2 3.19 -15.35 -26.42
C ALA A 2 3.75 -13.92 -26.25
N ILE A 3 4.78 -13.59 -27.04
CA ILE A 3 5.25 -12.19 -27.18
C ILE A 3 4.43 -11.60 -28.32
N VAL A 4 3.71 -10.53 -28.04
CA VAL A 4 2.78 -9.87 -28.97
C VAL A 4 3.27 -8.43 -29.18
N GLU A 5 3.71 -8.13 -30.40
CA GLU A 5 4.08 -6.76 -30.76
C GLU A 5 2.81 -5.93 -31.04
N ILE A 6 2.73 -4.76 -30.42
CA ILE A 6 1.60 -3.84 -30.56
C ILE A 6 2.04 -2.51 -31.15
N ASP A 7 1.20 -1.96 -32.00
CA ASP A 7 1.36 -0.65 -32.64
C ASP A 7 0.35 0.40 -32.11
N SER A 8 -0.64 -0.07 -31.31
CA SER A 8 -1.68 0.76 -30.72
C SER A 8 -1.97 0.34 -29.28
N LEU A 9 -2.37 1.30 -28.44
CA LEU A 9 -2.87 1.04 -27.08
C LEU A 9 -4.31 0.49 -27.05
N ASP A 10 -5.00 0.49 -28.20
CA ASP A 10 -6.34 -0.10 -28.35
C ASP A 10 -6.28 -1.61 -28.67
N PHE A 11 -5.08 -2.20 -28.68
CA PHE A 11 -4.91 -3.62 -28.92
C PHE A 11 -5.61 -4.45 -27.81
N PRO A 12 -6.38 -5.51 -28.18
CA PRO A 12 -7.08 -6.34 -27.20
C PRO A 12 -6.14 -6.92 -26.12
N GLY A 13 -6.49 -6.72 -24.85
CA GLY A 13 -5.68 -7.13 -23.69
C GLY A 13 -4.76 -6.03 -23.14
N VAL A 14 -4.56 -4.94 -23.88
CA VAL A 14 -3.75 -3.79 -23.44
C VAL A 14 -4.57 -2.78 -22.64
N GLU A 15 -5.89 -2.86 -22.69
CA GLU A 15 -6.82 -2.00 -21.96
C GLU A 15 -6.58 -1.99 -20.44
N LEU A 16 -6.05 -3.10 -19.88
CA LEU A 16 -5.62 -3.17 -18.48
C LEU A 16 -4.59 -2.10 -18.11
N PHE A 17 -3.77 -1.71 -19.06
CA PHE A 17 -2.68 -0.75 -18.86
C PHE A 17 -3.03 0.67 -19.32
N SER A 18 -3.96 0.82 -20.29
CA SER A 18 -4.16 2.05 -21.04
C SER A 18 -5.45 2.78 -20.73
N SER A 19 -6.58 2.07 -20.67
CA SER A 19 -7.91 2.70 -20.69
C SER A 19 -8.69 2.53 -19.39
N LEU A 20 -8.36 1.54 -18.56
CA LEU A 20 -9.07 1.28 -17.33
C LEU A 20 -8.56 2.15 -16.18
N THR A 21 -9.47 2.84 -15.51
CA THR A 21 -9.16 3.57 -14.28
C THR A 21 -8.87 2.60 -13.13
N GLU A 22 -8.17 3.06 -12.09
CA GLU A 22 -7.92 2.27 -10.87
C GLU A 22 -9.22 1.67 -10.29
N LYS A 23 -10.33 2.42 -10.33
CA LYS A 23 -11.64 1.95 -9.87
C LYS A 23 -12.18 0.82 -10.76
N GLN A 24 -12.03 0.93 -12.08
CA GLN A 24 -12.44 -0.11 -13.02
C GLN A 24 -11.57 -1.36 -12.87
N LEU A 25 -10.26 -1.22 -12.77
CA LEU A 25 -9.33 -2.32 -12.51
C LEU A 25 -9.69 -3.08 -11.24
N ARG A 26 -10.10 -2.38 -10.18
CA ARG A 26 -10.52 -2.98 -8.91
C ARG A 26 -11.77 -3.84 -9.04
N HIS A 27 -12.68 -3.52 -9.97
CA HIS A 27 -14.01 -4.15 -10.09
C HIS A 27 -14.22 -4.94 -11.38
N SER A 28 -13.33 -4.85 -12.37
CA SER A 28 -13.60 -5.24 -13.77
C SER A 28 -13.23 -6.65 -14.16
N TYR A 29 -12.54 -7.41 -13.33
CA TYR A 29 -12.19 -8.78 -13.69
C TYR A 29 -13.12 -9.78 -13.00
N GLU A 30 -13.72 -10.68 -13.80
CA GLU A 30 -14.66 -11.77 -13.45
C GLU A 30 -14.91 -11.96 -11.96
N LYS A 31 -16.18 -11.79 -11.56
CA LYS A 31 -16.74 -12.11 -10.24
C LYS A 31 -15.73 -12.33 -9.10
N GLY A 32 -15.24 -11.22 -8.53
CA GLY A 32 -14.66 -11.26 -7.19
C GLY A 32 -13.25 -10.73 -7.02
N ASN A 33 -12.36 -10.81 -8.02
CA ASN A 33 -10.99 -10.39 -7.85
C ASN A 33 -10.58 -9.38 -8.94
N GLY A 34 -10.48 -8.11 -8.60
CA GLY A 34 -9.99 -7.08 -9.50
C GLY A 34 -8.51 -7.28 -9.89
N VAL A 35 -8.00 -6.33 -10.66
CA VAL A 35 -6.62 -6.28 -11.14
C VAL A 35 -5.93 -5.05 -10.54
N PHE A 36 -4.62 -5.07 -10.43
CA PHE A 36 -3.80 -3.92 -10.13
C PHE A 36 -2.53 -3.93 -10.97
N ILE A 37 -1.92 -2.76 -11.13
CA ILE A 37 -0.74 -2.60 -11.98
C ILE A 37 0.51 -2.40 -11.14
N VAL A 38 1.53 -3.19 -11.42
CA VAL A 38 2.86 -3.11 -10.83
C VAL A 38 3.84 -2.56 -11.85
N GLU A 39 4.64 -1.58 -11.43
CA GLU A 39 5.64 -0.93 -12.26
C GLU A 39 7.06 -1.25 -11.75
N SER A 40 7.95 -1.57 -12.64
CA SER A 40 9.37 -1.84 -12.48
C SER A 40 9.72 -3.31 -12.18
N PRO A 41 10.80 -3.82 -12.81
CA PRO A 41 11.25 -5.20 -12.62
C PRO A 41 11.40 -5.61 -11.15
N LYS A 42 12.02 -4.77 -10.33
CA LYS A 42 12.26 -5.06 -8.90
C LYS A 42 10.98 -5.20 -8.08
N VAL A 43 9.95 -4.42 -8.39
CA VAL A 43 8.68 -4.44 -7.66
C VAL A 43 7.83 -5.62 -8.12
N ILE A 44 7.87 -5.93 -9.44
CA ILE A 44 7.23 -7.12 -10.02
C ILE A 44 7.85 -8.40 -9.42
N ASP A 45 9.18 -8.48 -9.36
CA ASP A 45 9.90 -9.60 -8.75
C ASP A 45 9.45 -9.84 -7.30
N ARG A 46 9.34 -8.77 -6.52
CA ARG A 46 8.86 -8.87 -5.14
C ARG A 46 7.44 -9.39 -5.05
N ALA A 47 6.53 -8.92 -5.92
CA ALA A 47 5.16 -9.44 -5.96
C ALA A 47 5.12 -10.93 -6.32
N LEU A 48 5.95 -11.39 -7.27
CA LEU A 48 6.05 -12.80 -7.63
C LEU A 48 6.61 -13.67 -6.49
N ILE A 49 7.57 -13.16 -5.72
CA ILE A 49 8.10 -13.85 -4.53
C ILE A 49 7.01 -14.04 -3.48
N GLU A 50 6.15 -13.03 -3.29
CA GLU A 50 5.03 -13.06 -2.33
C GLU A 50 3.79 -13.79 -2.89
N GLY A 51 3.90 -14.43 -4.06
CA GLY A 51 2.87 -15.29 -4.63
C GLY A 51 1.73 -14.58 -5.36
N TYR A 52 1.90 -13.30 -5.71
CA TYR A 52 0.91 -12.60 -6.53
C TYR A 52 0.90 -13.14 -7.96
N GLU A 53 -0.30 -13.38 -8.49
CA GLU A 53 -0.52 -13.98 -9.81
C GLU A 53 -0.42 -12.94 -10.92
N PRO A 54 0.56 -13.05 -11.85
CA PRO A 54 0.65 -12.18 -13.01
C PRO A 54 -0.39 -12.59 -14.06
N LEU A 55 -0.98 -11.60 -14.75
CA LEU A 55 -1.99 -11.80 -15.79
C LEU A 55 -1.49 -11.37 -17.18
N ALA A 56 -0.70 -10.31 -17.25
CA ALA A 56 -0.12 -9.81 -18.49
C ALA A 56 1.08 -8.91 -18.18
N LEU A 57 2.01 -8.83 -19.12
CA LEU A 57 3.14 -7.89 -19.09
C LEU A 57 3.05 -6.90 -20.26
N LEU A 58 3.53 -5.68 -20.03
CA LEU A 58 3.71 -4.67 -21.08
C LEU A 58 5.08 -4.01 -20.91
N CYS A 59 5.92 -4.04 -21.95
CA CYS A 59 7.26 -3.45 -21.91
C CYS A 59 7.76 -3.01 -23.30
N GLU A 60 8.84 -2.23 -23.32
CA GLU A 60 9.57 -2.01 -24.56
C GLU A 60 10.24 -3.32 -25.02
N GLN A 61 10.32 -3.53 -26.34
CA GLN A 61 10.93 -4.71 -26.96
C GLN A 61 12.31 -5.06 -26.37
N ARG A 62 13.16 -4.05 -26.12
CA ARG A 62 14.51 -4.25 -25.57
C ARG A 62 14.54 -4.90 -24.19
N HIS A 63 13.48 -4.75 -23.38
CA HIS A 63 13.41 -5.30 -22.04
C HIS A 63 13.11 -6.81 -22.05
N VAL A 64 12.54 -7.34 -23.13
CA VAL A 64 12.24 -8.78 -23.27
C VAL A 64 13.50 -9.65 -23.11
N VAL A 65 14.61 -9.21 -23.71
CA VAL A 65 15.91 -9.89 -23.62
C VAL A 65 16.86 -9.23 -22.61
N GLY A 66 16.42 -8.14 -21.97
CA GLY A 66 17.17 -7.36 -20.99
C GLY A 66 16.60 -7.51 -19.58
N ASP A 67 16.32 -6.39 -18.93
CA ASP A 67 15.95 -6.29 -17.51
C ASP A 67 14.68 -7.07 -17.12
N ALA A 68 13.80 -7.41 -18.08
CA ALA A 68 12.58 -8.17 -17.85
C ALA A 68 12.71 -9.67 -18.14
N ALA A 69 13.80 -10.13 -18.74
CA ALA A 69 13.93 -11.52 -19.21
C ALA A 69 13.70 -12.54 -18.09
N GLU A 70 14.30 -12.32 -16.92
CA GLU A 70 14.14 -13.20 -15.76
C GLU A 70 12.71 -13.18 -15.23
N ILE A 71 12.09 -12.01 -15.10
CA ILE A 71 10.71 -11.85 -14.66
C ILE A 71 9.75 -12.53 -15.63
N ILE A 72 9.93 -12.30 -16.94
CA ILE A 72 9.11 -12.90 -17.98
C ILE A 72 9.17 -14.44 -17.87
N SER A 73 10.33 -15.02 -17.65
CA SER A 73 10.48 -16.47 -17.49
C SER A 73 9.74 -17.05 -16.28
N ARG A 74 9.53 -16.25 -15.24
CA ARG A 74 8.84 -16.64 -13.99
C ARG A 74 7.33 -16.42 -14.03
N CYS A 75 6.84 -15.60 -14.97
CA CYS A 75 5.41 -15.28 -15.07
C CYS A 75 4.56 -16.39 -15.71
N GLY A 76 5.15 -17.49 -16.16
CA GLY A 76 4.42 -18.59 -16.78
C GLY A 76 3.89 -18.29 -18.19
N ASP A 77 2.74 -18.83 -18.54
CA ASP A 77 2.17 -18.69 -19.90
C ASP A 77 1.15 -17.54 -19.97
N ILE A 78 1.63 -16.33 -19.76
CA ILE A 78 0.84 -15.10 -19.89
C ILE A 78 1.26 -14.31 -21.14
N PRO A 79 0.39 -13.42 -21.68
CA PRO A 79 0.77 -12.55 -22.78
C PRO A 79 1.79 -11.49 -22.34
N VAL A 80 2.80 -11.28 -23.19
CA VAL A 80 3.80 -10.22 -23.07
C VAL A 80 3.63 -9.27 -24.24
N TYR A 81 3.00 -8.14 -24.00
CA TYR A 81 2.82 -7.09 -24.99
C TYR A 81 4.09 -6.24 -25.09
N THR A 82 4.52 -5.99 -26.32
CA THR A 82 5.71 -5.16 -26.58
C THR A 82 5.39 -4.04 -27.56
N GLY A 83 5.84 -2.85 -27.24
CA GLY A 83 5.64 -1.67 -28.09
C GLY A 83 6.86 -0.78 -28.16
N SER A 84 6.79 0.23 -29.04
CA SER A 84 7.83 1.25 -29.13
C SER A 84 7.87 2.11 -27.88
N ARG A 85 9.01 2.75 -27.65
CA ARG A 85 9.17 3.69 -26.52
C ARG A 85 8.18 4.84 -26.58
N GLU A 86 7.90 5.33 -27.79
CA GLU A 86 6.97 6.43 -28.05
C GLU A 86 5.53 6.01 -27.74
N LEU A 87 5.13 4.82 -28.15
CA LEU A 87 3.82 4.26 -27.85
C LEU A 87 3.61 4.12 -26.33
N LEU A 88 4.59 3.55 -25.64
CA LEU A 88 4.49 3.36 -24.17
C LEU A 88 4.58 4.68 -23.39
N ALA A 89 5.29 5.68 -23.89
CA ALA A 89 5.32 7.01 -23.29
C ALA A 89 3.95 7.72 -23.38
N SER A 90 3.18 7.47 -24.43
CA SER A 90 1.83 8.04 -24.56
C SER A 90 0.85 7.51 -23.51
N LEU A 91 1.07 6.30 -23.01
CA LEU A 91 0.25 5.66 -21.98
C LEU A 91 0.33 6.35 -20.61
N THR A 92 1.47 6.90 -20.26
CA THR A 92 1.74 7.44 -18.92
C THR A 92 1.92 8.96 -18.91
N GLY A 93 1.97 9.58 -20.08
CA GLY A 93 2.32 11.00 -20.25
C GLY A 93 3.80 11.31 -19.97
N TYR A 94 4.61 10.30 -19.65
CA TYR A 94 6.07 10.40 -19.49
C TYR A 94 6.76 9.10 -19.91
N VAL A 95 8.03 9.17 -20.24
CA VAL A 95 8.82 7.99 -20.57
C VAL A 95 8.86 7.05 -19.34
N LEU A 96 8.42 5.81 -19.53
CA LEU A 96 8.54 4.76 -18.51
C LEU A 96 10.02 4.54 -18.19
N THR A 97 10.52 5.20 -17.17
CA THR A 97 11.95 5.17 -16.80
C THR A 97 12.45 3.78 -16.43
N ARG A 98 11.54 2.86 -16.11
CA ARG A 98 11.84 1.46 -15.74
C ARG A 98 11.14 0.44 -16.63
N GLY A 99 10.46 0.87 -17.66
CA GLY A 99 10.09 0.18 -18.88
C GLY A 99 9.22 -1.08 -18.82
N VAL A 100 8.80 -1.54 -17.63
CA VAL A 100 8.02 -2.79 -17.51
C VAL A 100 6.83 -2.57 -16.59
N LEU A 101 5.64 -2.93 -17.07
CA LEU A 101 4.39 -2.99 -16.33
C LEU A 101 3.91 -4.44 -16.26
N CYS A 102 3.33 -4.83 -15.13
CA CYS A 102 2.67 -6.11 -14.95
C CYS A 102 1.25 -5.88 -14.40
N ALA A 103 0.25 -6.42 -15.06
CA ALA A 103 -1.09 -6.56 -14.52
C ALA A 103 -1.13 -7.80 -13.65
N MET A 104 -1.57 -7.68 -12.41
CA MET A 104 -1.63 -8.77 -11.46
C MET A 104 -3.04 -8.90 -10.87
N ARG A 105 -3.42 -10.12 -10.54
CA ARG A 105 -4.69 -10.42 -9.85
C ARG A 105 -4.63 -9.89 -8.42
N ARG A 106 -5.69 -9.21 -7.97
CA ARG A 106 -5.84 -8.86 -6.56
C ARG A 106 -6.05 -10.12 -5.73
N PRO A 107 -5.38 -10.23 -4.57
CA PRO A 107 -5.66 -11.31 -3.64
C PRO A 107 -7.06 -11.16 -3.03
N ALA A 108 -7.58 -12.24 -2.46
CA ALA A 108 -8.75 -12.17 -1.58
C ALA A 108 -8.45 -11.26 -0.37
N GLU A 109 -9.45 -10.51 0.09
CA GLU A 109 -9.30 -9.71 1.31
C GLU A 109 -9.19 -10.66 2.52
N LEU A 110 -8.18 -10.44 3.35
CA LEU A 110 -8.05 -11.12 4.64
C LEU A 110 -9.07 -10.55 5.63
N SER A 111 -9.52 -11.35 6.57
CA SER A 111 -10.31 -10.85 7.69
C SER A 111 -9.43 -10.09 8.71
N VAL A 112 -10.04 -9.20 9.49
CA VAL A 112 -9.34 -8.50 10.59
C VAL A 112 -8.79 -9.51 11.59
N GLU A 113 -9.50 -10.60 11.86
CA GLU A 113 -9.05 -11.67 12.76
C GLU A 113 -7.77 -12.34 12.25
N GLU A 114 -7.71 -12.70 10.97
CA GLU A 114 -6.51 -13.31 10.37
C GLU A 114 -5.30 -12.40 10.47
N VAL A 115 -5.49 -11.11 10.16
CA VAL A 115 -4.41 -10.10 10.18
C VAL A 115 -3.93 -9.78 11.61
N CYS A 116 -4.85 -9.83 12.60
CA CYS A 116 -4.55 -9.47 13.98
C CYS A 116 -4.10 -10.64 14.87
N ARG A 117 -4.28 -11.89 14.44
CA ARG A 117 -4.13 -13.09 15.29
C ARG A 117 -2.84 -13.09 16.12
N ASP A 118 -1.72 -13.01 15.46
CA ASP A 118 -0.39 -13.10 16.08
C ASP A 118 0.33 -11.74 16.17
N ALA A 119 -0.35 -10.67 15.72
CA ALA A 119 0.22 -9.35 15.69
C ALA A 119 0.32 -8.72 17.09
N ARG A 120 1.41 -8.02 17.35
CA ARG A 120 1.67 -7.24 18.57
C ARG A 120 1.64 -5.75 18.30
N ARG A 121 2.09 -5.34 17.13
CA ARG A 121 2.13 -3.94 16.67
C ARG A 121 1.42 -3.83 15.34
N VAL A 122 0.31 -3.14 15.34
CA VAL A 122 -0.45 -2.87 14.09
C VAL A 122 -0.58 -1.38 13.87
N VAL A 123 -0.68 -0.98 12.62
CA VAL A 123 -1.03 0.40 12.27
C VAL A 123 -2.40 0.45 11.63
N VAL A 124 -3.19 1.45 12.00
CA VAL A 124 -4.42 1.81 11.31
C VAL A 124 -4.16 3.08 10.50
N ILE A 125 -4.44 3.02 9.22
CA ILE A 125 -4.40 4.18 8.30
C ILE A 125 -5.85 4.63 8.10
N ASP A 126 -6.22 5.75 8.73
CA ASP A 126 -7.60 6.26 8.74
C ASP A 126 -7.73 7.53 7.89
N GLY A 127 -8.39 7.39 6.73
CA GLY A 127 -8.69 8.50 5.83
C GLY A 127 -7.50 9.11 5.09
N VAL A 128 -6.35 8.44 5.01
CA VAL A 128 -5.18 8.92 4.26
C VAL A 128 -5.39 8.70 2.77
N VAL A 129 -5.63 9.77 2.01
CA VAL A 129 -6.02 9.69 0.60
C VAL A 129 -4.85 9.80 -0.38
N ASP A 130 -3.71 10.34 0.02
CA ASP A 130 -2.53 10.44 -0.86
C ASP A 130 -1.81 9.09 -0.97
N ALA A 131 -1.78 8.56 -2.19
CA ALA A 131 -1.13 7.28 -2.51
C ALA A 131 0.37 7.28 -2.18
N THR A 132 1.04 8.45 -2.20
CA THR A 132 2.45 8.57 -1.84
C THR A 132 2.63 8.34 -0.34
N ASN A 133 1.78 8.95 0.49
CA ASN A 133 1.82 8.78 1.93
C ASN A 133 1.47 7.34 2.32
N VAL A 134 0.42 6.76 1.74
CA VAL A 134 0.08 5.35 1.96
C VAL A 134 1.25 4.43 1.61
N GLY A 135 1.85 4.59 0.43
CA GLY A 135 3.00 3.78 0.02
C GLY A 135 4.22 3.95 0.94
N ALA A 136 4.51 5.17 1.39
CA ALA A 136 5.60 5.44 2.32
C ALA A 136 5.34 4.84 3.72
N MET A 137 4.09 4.88 4.19
CA MET A 137 3.71 4.26 5.47
C MET A 137 3.85 2.73 5.41
N PHE A 138 3.41 2.07 4.35
CA PHE A 138 3.63 0.63 4.15
C PHE A 138 5.12 0.27 4.16
N ARG A 139 5.94 1.08 3.48
CA ARG A 139 7.39 0.86 3.46
C ARG A 139 8.00 1.01 4.84
N SER A 140 7.61 2.02 5.59
CA SER A 140 8.08 2.25 6.96
C SER A 140 7.59 1.16 7.91
N ALA A 141 6.32 0.75 7.82
CA ALA A 141 5.73 -0.32 8.62
C ALA A 141 6.51 -1.64 8.45
N ALA A 142 6.69 -2.08 7.21
CA ALA A 142 7.46 -3.29 6.92
C ALA A 142 8.92 -3.20 7.38
N ALA A 143 9.57 -2.04 7.20
CA ALA A 143 10.97 -1.86 7.57
C ALA A 143 11.20 -1.76 9.08
N LEU A 144 10.22 -1.30 9.84
CA LEU A 144 10.34 -1.00 11.27
C LEU A 144 9.66 -2.04 12.17
N GLY A 145 9.21 -3.16 11.61
CA GLY A 145 8.69 -4.29 12.38
C GLY A 145 7.25 -4.12 12.87
N ILE A 146 6.43 -3.38 12.13
CA ILE A 146 4.98 -3.42 12.29
C ILE A 146 4.48 -4.75 11.70
N ASP A 147 3.66 -5.47 12.45
CA ASP A 147 3.21 -6.81 12.08
C ASP A 147 2.11 -6.79 11.02
N ALA A 148 1.24 -5.76 11.03
CA ALA A 148 0.12 -5.66 10.10
C ALA A 148 -0.37 -4.23 9.91
N VAL A 149 -1.04 -3.99 8.77
CA VAL A 149 -1.67 -2.72 8.42
C VAL A 149 -3.17 -2.90 8.27
N LEU A 150 -3.95 -2.06 8.93
CA LEU A 150 -5.40 -1.97 8.79
C LEU A 150 -5.74 -0.62 8.17
N MET A 151 -6.74 -0.59 7.30
CA MET A 151 -7.09 0.64 6.58
C MET A 151 -8.59 0.88 6.59
N THR A 152 -9.00 2.12 6.81
CA THR A 152 -10.39 2.49 6.55
C THR A 152 -10.64 2.62 5.06
N ARG A 153 -11.86 2.33 4.62
CA ARG A 153 -12.23 2.38 3.19
C ARG A 153 -12.24 3.81 2.61
N THR A 154 -12.09 4.81 3.45
CA THR A 154 -11.88 6.21 3.07
C THR A 154 -10.44 6.50 2.68
N SER A 155 -9.51 5.61 2.98
CA SER A 155 -8.10 5.72 2.60
C SER A 155 -7.86 5.31 1.14
N CYS A 156 -6.75 5.78 0.57
CA CYS A 156 -6.31 5.33 -0.74
C CYS A 156 -6.01 3.83 -0.74
N ASP A 157 -6.39 3.15 -1.81
CA ASP A 157 -6.10 1.72 -2.00
C ASP A 157 -4.58 1.48 -2.00
N PRO A 158 -4.06 0.58 -1.14
CA PRO A 158 -2.63 0.30 -1.08
C PRO A 158 -2.09 -0.40 -2.33
N LEU A 159 -2.96 -1.05 -3.13
CA LEU A 159 -2.62 -1.59 -4.45
C LEU A 159 -2.79 -0.57 -5.59
N ASN A 160 -3.06 0.71 -5.28
CA ASN A 160 -2.92 1.79 -6.25
C ASN A 160 -1.50 1.80 -6.82
N ARG A 161 -1.36 1.94 -8.14
CA ARG A 161 -0.07 1.89 -8.85
C ARG A 161 1.02 2.77 -8.20
N ARG A 162 0.65 4.00 -7.77
CA ARG A 162 1.58 4.92 -7.13
C ARG A 162 1.98 4.46 -5.73
N ALA A 163 1.05 3.96 -4.93
CA ALA A 163 1.32 3.43 -3.59
C ALA A 163 2.25 2.21 -3.67
N VAL A 164 1.97 1.26 -4.55
CA VAL A 164 2.84 0.10 -4.84
C VAL A 164 4.25 0.53 -5.18
N ARG A 165 4.39 1.50 -6.10
CA ARG A 165 5.70 2.02 -6.52
C ARG A 165 6.45 2.69 -5.39
N VAL A 166 5.81 3.55 -4.61
CA VAL A 166 6.43 4.28 -3.48
C VAL A 166 6.82 3.33 -2.36
N SER A 167 5.99 2.33 -2.08
CA SER A 167 6.30 1.30 -1.09
C SER A 167 7.48 0.41 -1.48
N MET A 168 7.94 0.48 -2.76
CA MET A 168 8.93 -0.45 -3.31
C MET A 168 8.51 -1.92 -3.15
N GLY A 169 7.20 -2.20 -3.20
CA GLY A 169 6.62 -3.52 -3.03
C GLY A 169 6.50 -3.99 -1.58
N ALA A 170 6.74 -3.14 -0.58
CA ALA A 170 6.53 -3.49 0.82
C ALA A 170 5.05 -3.84 1.12
N VAL A 171 4.11 -3.30 0.35
CA VAL A 171 2.68 -3.65 0.42
C VAL A 171 2.40 -5.14 0.19
N PHE A 172 3.30 -5.86 -0.45
CA PHE A 172 3.15 -7.29 -0.71
C PHE A 172 3.64 -8.17 0.43
N SER A 173 4.57 -7.69 1.25
CA SER A 173 5.26 -8.47 2.28
C SER A 173 4.72 -8.24 3.71
N ILE A 174 3.80 -7.31 3.91
CA ILE A 174 3.15 -7.07 5.18
C ILE A 174 1.65 -7.37 5.07
N PRO A 175 1.06 -8.19 5.96
CA PRO A 175 -0.38 -8.45 5.96
C PRO A 175 -1.17 -7.16 6.12
N TRP A 176 -2.25 -7.02 5.35
CA TRP A 176 -3.14 -5.87 5.47
C TRP A 176 -4.59 -6.22 5.11
N THR A 177 -5.52 -5.46 5.68
CA THR A 177 -6.94 -5.55 5.35
C THR A 177 -7.67 -4.24 5.65
N TRP A 178 -8.96 -4.20 5.30
CA TRP A 178 -9.86 -3.09 5.62
C TRP A 178 -10.50 -3.27 6.99
N ILE A 179 -10.76 -2.14 7.68
CA ILE A 179 -11.44 -2.10 8.96
C ILE A 179 -12.48 -0.97 8.94
N ASP A 180 -13.65 -1.22 9.52
CA ASP A 180 -14.74 -0.24 9.55
C ASP A 180 -14.72 0.60 10.83
N CYS A 181 -14.47 -0.02 11.96
CA CYS A 181 -14.48 0.63 13.28
C CYS A 181 -13.14 0.45 13.99
N PRO A 182 -12.10 1.26 13.66
CA PRO A 182 -10.71 1.00 14.07
C PRO A 182 -10.52 0.73 15.55
N VAL A 183 -11.12 1.53 16.44
CA VAL A 183 -10.91 1.42 17.88
C VAL A 183 -11.68 0.24 18.46
N SER A 184 -13.01 0.19 18.25
CA SER A 184 -13.85 -0.85 18.87
C SER A 184 -13.52 -2.25 18.37
N ASP A 185 -13.17 -2.40 17.11
CA ASP A 185 -12.84 -3.69 16.53
C ASP A 185 -11.49 -4.18 17.08
N LEU A 186 -10.47 -3.31 17.16
CA LEU A 186 -9.17 -3.69 17.67
C LEU A 186 -9.14 -4.01 19.15
N ASN A 187 -9.96 -3.31 19.95
CA ASN A 187 -10.12 -3.65 21.38
C ASN A 187 -10.65 -5.09 21.57
N ARG A 188 -11.54 -5.58 20.66
CA ARG A 188 -12.01 -6.97 20.69
C ARG A 188 -10.91 -8.00 20.45
N TYR A 189 -9.87 -7.61 19.71
CA TYR A 189 -8.68 -8.45 19.48
C TYR A 189 -7.58 -8.22 20.51
N GLY A 190 -7.87 -7.49 21.60
CA GLY A 190 -6.96 -7.27 22.73
C GLY A 190 -5.86 -6.24 22.49
N PHE A 191 -6.01 -5.38 21.48
CA PHE A 191 -5.12 -4.23 21.33
C PHE A 191 -5.56 -3.07 22.19
N ARG A 192 -4.58 -2.34 22.74
CA ARG A 192 -4.77 -0.96 23.13
C ARG A 192 -4.56 -0.06 21.92
N THR A 193 -5.31 1.01 21.84
CA THR A 193 -5.30 1.92 20.69
C THR A 193 -4.65 3.25 21.04
N ALA A 194 -3.70 3.69 20.20
CA ALA A 194 -2.95 4.93 20.34
C ALA A 194 -3.29 5.84 19.16
N ALA A 195 -4.19 6.80 19.37
CA ALA A 195 -4.56 7.80 18.36
C ALA A 195 -3.47 8.88 18.27
N MET A 196 -2.81 8.98 17.11
CA MET A 196 -1.78 10.01 16.86
C MET A 196 -2.47 11.34 16.59
N ALA A 197 -2.62 12.16 17.65
CA ALA A 197 -3.30 13.44 17.58
C ALA A 197 -2.75 14.43 18.63
N LEU A 198 -2.86 15.72 18.32
CA LEU A 198 -2.52 16.78 19.23
C LEU A 198 -3.78 17.29 19.95
N THR A 199 -3.87 16.98 21.25
CA THR A 199 -4.92 17.48 22.14
C THR A 199 -4.30 17.89 23.48
N ASP A 200 -5.06 18.64 24.31
CA ASP A 200 -4.59 19.10 25.62
C ASP A 200 -4.21 17.92 26.55
N ASN A 201 -4.88 16.77 26.39
CA ASN A 201 -4.66 15.57 27.20
C ASN A 201 -3.76 14.52 26.53
N SER A 202 -3.09 14.86 25.41
CA SER A 202 -2.23 13.87 24.74
C SER A 202 -0.97 13.59 25.54
N VAL A 203 -0.63 12.30 25.65
CA VAL A 203 0.63 11.84 26.26
C VAL A 203 1.77 11.92 25.23
N SER A 204 2.99 11.97 25.71
CA SER A 204 4.16 11.94 24.83
C SER A 204 4.38 10.52 24.28
N ILE A 205 4.90 10.43 23.06
CA ILE A 205 5.17 9.15 22.38
C ILE A 205 6.20 8.26 23.14
N ASP A 206 6.96 8.83 24.04
CA ASP A 206 7.92 8.13 24.91
C ASP A 206 7.36 7.79 26.29
N ASP A 207 6.04 7.91 26.48
CA ASP A 207 5.37 7.54 27.75
C ASP A 207 5.60 6.06 28.09
N ALA A 208 5.99 5.79 29.32
CA ALA A 208 6.38 4.46 29.76
C ALA A 208 5.22 3.45 29.76
N ALA A 209 3.98 3.89 30.06
CA ALA A 209 2.82 3.02 30.04
C ALA A 209 2.48 2.62 28.59
N LEU A 210 2.53 3.56 27.66
CA LEU A 210 2.33 3.32 26.23
C LEU A 210 3.36 2.31 25.69
N LEU A 211 4.63 2.48 26.02
CA LEU A 211 5.72 1.59 25.59
C LEU A 211 5.62 0.17 26.18
N ALA A 212 5.00 0.03 27.35
CA ALA A 212 4.82 -1.25 28.01
C ALA A 212 3.63 -2.08 27.49
N GLU A 213 2.79 -1.52 26.64
CA GLU A 213 1.62 -2.23 26.11
C GLU A 213 2.01 -3.45 25.29
N PRO A 214 1.54 -4.65 25.64
CA PRO A 214 1.91 -5.88 24.95
C PRO A 214 1.38 -5.95 23.51
N ARG A 215 0.20 -5.36 23.27
CA ARG A 215 -0.44 -5.25 21.94
C ARG A 215 -0.94 -3.84 21.71
N LEU A 216 -0.36 -3.16 20.75
CA LEU A 216 -0.65 -1.74 20.47
C LEU A 216 -1.04 -1.52 19.00
N ALA A 217 -2.14 -0.81 18.80
CA ALA A 217 -2.60 -0.32 17.51
C ALA A 217 -2.34 1.18 17.40
N ILE A 218 -1.49 1.58 16.47
CA ILE A 218 -1.13 2.97 16.19
C ILE A 218 -2.09 3.51 15.14
N VAL A 219 -2.96 4.47 15.49
CA VAL A 219 -3.97 5.03 14.58
C VAL A 219 -3.46 6.34 14.01
N MET A 220 -3.28 6.36 12.68
CA MET A 220 -2.77 7.51 11.90
C MET A 220 -3.90 8.12 11.10
N GLY A 221 -4.10 9.42 11.23
CA GLY A 221 -5.16 10.16 10.55
C GLY A 221 -4.76 10.83 9.24
N ASN A 222 -5.74 11.46 8.61
CA ASN A 222 -5.62 12.26 7.40
C ASN A 222 -4.67 13.46 7.61
N GLU A 223 -4.03 13.93 6.52
CA GLU A 223 -3.07 15.03 6.54
C GLU A 223 -3.71 16.41 6.82
N GLY A 224 -4.98 16.59 6.47
CA GLY A 224 -5.70 17.86 6.64
C GLY A 224 -6.43 17.93 7.98
N ASP A 225 -7.38 17.04 8.17
CA ASP A 225 -8.30 17.08 9.31
C ASP A 225 -7.85 16.22 10.49
N GLY A 226 -6.78 15.43 10.32
CA GLY A 226 -6.32 14.48 11.32
C GLY A 226 -7.26 13.30 11.51
N LEU A 227 -7.38 12.82 12.73
CA LEU A 227 -8.31 11.74 13.09
C LEU A 227 -9.71 12.30 13.42
N PRO A 228 -10.79 11.59 13.09
CA PRO A 228 -12.13 11.94 13.53
C PRO A 228 -12.20 12.10 15.07
N ALA A 229 -12.93 13.09 15.55
CA ALA A 229 -13.10 13.34 16.99
C ALA A 229 -13.64 12.10 17.75
N ALA A 230 -14.51 11.32 17.11
CA ALA A 230 -15.02 10.07 17.66
C ALA A 230 -13.92 9.00 17.83
N THR A 231 -12.99 8.90 16.87
CA THR A 231 -11.84 7.99 16.94
C THR A 231 -10.90 8.41 18.09
N ILE A 232 -10.62 9.72 18.21
CA ILE A 232 -9.78 10.26 19.30
C ILE A 232 -10.42 9.99 20.66
N ALA A 233 -11.72 10.26 20.82
CA ALA A 233 -12.44 10.08 22.08
C ALA A 233 -12.55 8.61 22.53
N ALA A 234 -12.58 7.68 21.57
CA ALA A 234 -12.70 6.26 21.84
C ALA A 234 -11.35 5.56 22.08
N ALA A 235 -10.24 6.17 21.68
CA ALA A 235 -8.91 5.60 21.81
C ALA A 235 -8.46 5.49 23.27
N ASP A 236 -7.69 4.44 23.60
CA ASP A 236 -7.13 4.23 24.93
C ASP A 236 -6.06 5.28 25.26
N TYR A 237 -5.30 5.71 24.27
CA TYR A 237 -4.27 6.75 24.38
C TYR A 237 -4.46 7.76 23.25
N VAL A 238 -4.31 9.04 23.57
CA VAL A 238 -4.08 10.10 22.57
C VAL A 238 -2.62 10.49 22.66
N VAL A 239 -1.87 10.34 21.58
CA VAL A 239 -0.41 10.37 21.58
C VAL A 239 0.08 11.50 20.68
N ARG A 240 1.03 12.29 21.21
CA ARG A 240 1.73 13.34 20.44
C ARG A 240 3.22 13.03 20.30
N ILE A 241 3.77 13.43 19.16
CA ILE A 241 5.21 13.55 18.97
C ILE A 241 5.60 14.96 19.46
N PRO A 242 6.48 15.10 20.46
CA PRO A 242 6.94 16.41 20.90
C PRO A 242 7.63 17.17 19.77
N MET A 243 7.14 18.36 19.48
CA MET A 243 7.66 19.20 18.40
C MET A 243 8.45 20.40 18.97
N ALA A 244 9.34 20.96 18.15
CA ALA A 244 10.10 22.16 18.47
C ALA A 244 9.62 23.35 17.64
N ARG A 245 9.99 24.56 18.06
CA ARG A 245 9.83 25.81 17.29
C ARG A 245 8.38 26.16 16.89
N GLY A 246 7.37 25.70 17.65
CA GLY A 246 5.96 25.98 17.35
C GLY A 246 5.44 25.29 16.09
N ILE A 247 6.09 24.21 15.65
CA ILE A 247 5.55 23.33 14.61
C ILE A 247 4.58 22.36 15.25
N ASP A 248 3.37 22.23 14.71
CA ASP A 248 2.29 21.44 15.30
C ASP A 248 2.21 20.02 14.73
N SER A 249 2.71 19.78 13.51
CA SER A 249 2.58 18.50 12.83
C SER A 249 3.74 18.19 11.89
N LEU A 250 3.91 16.92 11.57
CA LEU A 250 4.73 16.40 10.48
C LEU A 250 3.82 15.88 9.35
N ASN A 251 4.38 15.74 8.16
CA ASN A 251 3.74 14.90 7.14
C ASN A 251 3.40 13.52 7.74
N VAL A 252 2.23 12.96 7.41
CA VAL A 252 1.73 11.74 8.04
C VAL A 252 2.67 10.54 7.89
N ALA A 253 3.33 10.40 6.74
CA ALA A 253 4.30 9.30 6.55
C ALA A 253 5.57 9.50 7.39
N ALA A 254 6.01 10.74 7.62
CA ALA A 254 7.12 11.04 8.51
C ALA A 254 6.74 10.79 9.98
N ALA A 255 5.56 11.26 10.39
CA ALA A 255 5.01 10.97 11.72
C ALA A 255 4.87 9.46 11.97
N ALA A 256 4.38 8.72 10.97
CA ALA A 256 4.27 7.26 11.02
C ALA A 256 5.64 6.59 11.23
N ALA A 257 6.67 6.99 10.49
CA ALA A 257 8.01 6.42 10.65
C ALA A 257 8.59 6.66 12.06
N VAL A 258 8.37 7.85 12.64
CA VAL A 258 8.76 8.15 14.03
C VAL A 258 7.98 7.28 15.02
N ALA A 259 6.65 7.19 14.83
CA ALA A 259 5.80 6.39 15.69
C ALA A 259 6.15 4.90 15.63
N PHE A 260 6.38 4.34 14.45
CA PHE A 260 6.75 2.93 14.29
C PHE A 260 8.12 2.63 14.91
N TRP A 261 9.09 3.54 14.75
CA TRP A 261 10.39 3.38 15.40
C TRP A 261 10.29 3.39 16.92
N GLN A 262 9.52 4.31 17.49
CA GLN A 262 9.44 4.50 18.93
C GLN A 262 8.60 3.43 19.61
N LEU A 263 7.52 2.96 18.96
CA LEU A 263 6.49 2.09 19.57
C LEU A 263 6.61 0.60 19.18
N ARG A 264 7.65 0.23 18.42
CA ARG A 264 7.91 -1.16 17.99
C ARG A 264 8.27 -2.11 19.13
#